data_4c986bbdf216c3be42fbde2ddf36bcb0
#
_entry.id   4c986bbdf216c3be42fbde2ddf36bcb0
#
_cell.length_a   1.000
_cell.length_b   1.000
_cell.length_c   1.000
_cell.angle_alpha   90.00
_cell.angle_beta   90.00
_cell.angle_gamma   90.00
#
_symmetry.space_group_name_H-M   'P 1'
#
loop_
_entity.id
_entity.type
_entity.pdbx_description
1 polymer ?
#
loop_
_entity_poly.entity_id
_entity_poly.type
_entity_poly.pdbx_seq_one_letter_code
_entity_poly.pdbx_strand_id
1 'polypeptide(L)'
;VELSDMLIMTAIDNNVVEATEILGDQAGRTLDSITRDAVSAGTNVIYAGGKTSRKTLADEDTLKPILFEKAATQLKAANAPKINGCYVAIINPYTSFDLRTSPEWIEVHKYADTTPIFQGEIGMLGKVRFVESTEAKIWKDETCPEGKAVFSTLVVGLNAYATTKVEGGGLQTIVKQLGSGQDPLNQRATVGWKAIKTAKILVEPYMVRIESLSAYSADVEAN
;
A
#
# COMPACT_ATOMS: atom_id res chain seq x y z
N VAL A 1 -5.16 20.95 -11.54
CA VAL A 1 -4.15 21.61 -12.36
C VAL A 1 -4.84 22.65 -13.22
N GLU A 2 -4.22 23.82 -13.37
CA GLU A 2 -4.66 24.91 -14.23
C GLU A 2 -3.62 25.11 -15.33
N LEU A 3 -4.07 25.23 -16.57
CA LEU A 3 -3.24 25.41 -17.76
C LEU A 3 -3.65 26.72 -18.43
N SER A 4 -2.66 27.56 -18.77
CA SER A 4 -2.94 28.80 -19.50
C SER A 4 -3.06 28.54 -21.00
N ASP A 5 -3.77 29.43 -21.69
CA ASP A 5 -3.89 29.45 -23.14
C ASP A 5 -2.52 29.57 -23.83
N MET A 6 -1.63 30.39 -23.28
CA MET A 6 -0.26 30.55 -23.78
C MET A 6 0.52 29.24 -23.76
N LEU A 7 0.38 28.45 -22.68
CA LEU A 7 1.00 27.15 -22.59
C LEU A 7 0.45 26.18 -23.63
N ILE A 8 -0.87 26.17 -23.81
CA ILE A 8 -1.53 25.29 -24.79
C ILE A 8 -1.15 25.65 -26.23
N MET A 9 -0.98 26.95 -26.54
CA MET A 9 -0.59 27.42 -27.86
C MET A 9 0.90 27.22 -28.19
N THR A 10 1.77 27.24 -27.18
CA THR A 10 3.22 27.16 -27.37
C THR A 10 3.77 25.74 -27.20
N ALA A 11 3.04 24.86 -26.57
CA ALA A 11 3.45 23.49 -26.38
C ALA A 11 3.31 22.67 -27.68
N ILE A 12 4.27 21.79 -27.91
CA ILE A 12 4.26 20.84 -29.03
C ILE A 12 3.27 19.70 -28.75
N ASP A 13 3.17 19.28 -27.46
CA ASP A 13 2.34 18.18 -27.02
C ASP A 13 1.02 18.67 -26.39
N ASN A 14 0.04 17.77 -26.29
CA ASN A 14 -1.24 18.08 -25.69
C ASN A 14 -1.17 18.02 -24.16
N ASN A 15 -0.81 19.13 -23.54
CA ASN A 15 -0.65 19.25 -22.08
C ASN A 15 -1.92 18.91 -21.28
N VAL A 16 -3.11 19.01 -21.88
CA VAL A 16 -4.37 18.64 -21.21
C VAL A 16 -4.46 17.13 -21.04
N VAL A 17 -4.00 16.35 -22.03
CA VAL A 17 -3.98 14.88 -21.96
C VAL A 17 -2.96 14.42 -20.92
N GLU A 18 -1.74 14.95 -20.98
CA GLU A 18 -0.71 14.61 -19.99
C GLU A 18 -1.14 14.96 -18.55
N ALA A 19 -1.72 16.15 -18.35
CA ALA A 19 -2.25 16.53 -17.04
C ALA A 19 -3.35 15.57 -16.56
N THR A 20 -4.17 15.06 -17.47
CA THR A 20 -5.22 14.10 -17.15
C THR A 20 -4.64 12.74 -16.71
N GLU A 21 -3.60 12.26 -17.39
CA GLU A 21 -2.91 11.01 -17.05
C GLU A 21 -2.22 11.11 -15.67
N ILE A 22 -1.45 12.17 -15.44
CA ILE A 22 -0.77 12.42 -14.16
C ILE A 22 -1.78 12.51 -13.00
N LEU A 23 -2.88 13.23 -13.20
CA LEU A 23 -3.93 13.36 -12.19
C LEU A 23 -4.70 12.04 -11.97
N GLY A 24 -4.82 11.20 -12.99
CA GLY A 24 -5.39 9.87 -12.87
C GLY A 24 -4.55 8.96 -11.97
N ASP A 25 -3.24 8.95 -12.18
CA ASP A 25 -2.30 8.20 -11.33
C ASP A 25 -2.29 8.74 -9.89
N GLN A 26 -2.21 10.06 -9.73
CA GLN A 26 -2.31 10.70 -8.41
C GLN A 26 -3.61 10.33 -7.67
N ALA A 27 -4.73 10.33 -8.36
CA ALA A 27 -6.02 9.98 -7.78
C ALA A 27 -6.03 8.53 -7.28
N GLY A 28 -5.50 7.60 -8.08
CA GLY A 28 -5.36 6.20 -7.70
C GLY A 28 -4.54 6.03 -6.43
N ARG A 29 -3.34 6.62 -6.38
CA ARG A 29 -2.45 6.58 -5.21
C ARG A 29 -3.09 7.23 -3.99
N THR A 30 -3.76 8.38 -4.14
CA THR A 30 -4.42 9.06 -3.01
C THR A 30 -5.54 8.19 -2.40
N LEU A 31 -6.36 7.55 -3.25
CA LEU A 31 -7.42 6.66 -2.78
C LEU A 31 -6.86 5.40 -2.11
N ASP A 32 -5.75 4.88 -2.60
CA ASP A 32 -5.07 3.74 -1.98
C ASP A 32 -4.47 4.13 -0.62
N SER A 33 -3.79 5.27 -0.55
CA SER A 33 -3.20 5.79 0.71
C SER A 33 -4.25 5.99 1.80
N ILE A 34 -5.45 6.50 1.48
CA ILE A 34 -6.55 6.62 2.44
C ILE A 34 -6.94 5.24 3.01
N THR A 35 -7.03 4.23 2.14
CA THR A 35 -7.36 2.86 2.56
C THR A 35 -6.23 2.27 3.40
N ARG A 36 -4.99 2.39 2.95
CA ARG A 36 -3.78 1.93 3.61
C ARG A 36 -3.66 2.50 5.03
N ASP A 37 -3.84 3.81 5.18
CA ASP A 37 -3.70 4.48 6.47
C ASP A 37 -4.79 4.03 7.45
N ALA A 38 -6.04 3.88 6.99
CA ALA A 38 -7.12 3.35 7.80
C ALA A 38 -6.85 1.90 8.27
N VAL A 39 -6.34 1.06 7.39
CA VAL A 39 -6.03 -0.36 7.70
C VAL A 39 -4.77 -0.45 8.56
N SER A 40 -3.77 0.40 8.32
CA SER A 40 -2.53 0.44 9.11
C SER A 40 -2.73 0.97 10.54
N ALA A 41 -3.88 1.54 10.87
CA ALA A 41 -4.20 1.98 12.23
C ALA A 41 -4.59 0.83 13.18
N GLY A 42 -4.69 -0.42 12.69
CA GLY A 42 -5.04 -1.58 13.50
C GLY A 42 -4.10 -1.80 14.69
N THR A 43 -4.62 -2.41 15.75
CA THR A 43 -3.91 -2.62 17.02
C THR A 43 -3.24 -3.99 17.13
N ASN A 44 -3.62 -4.95 16.27
CA ASN A 44 -3.05 -6.28 16.26
C ASN A 44 -1.69 -6.28 15.54
N VAL A 45 -0.60 -6.13 16.31
CA VAL A 45 0.75 -5.91 15.79
C VAL A 45 1.71 -6.99 16.26
N ILE A 46 2.54 -7.50 15.35
CA ILE A 46 3.70 -8.34 15.62
C ILE A 46 4.96 -7.54 15.29
N TYR A 47 5.83 -7.38 16.26
CA TYR A 47 7.14 -6.76 16.03
C TYR A 47 8.18 -7.83 15.69
N ALA A 48 9.06 -7.55 14.73
CA ALA A 48 10.18 -8.40 14.40
C ALA A 48 11.10 -8.58 15.62
N GLY A 49 11.90 -9.64 15.65
CA GLY A 49 12.81 -9.93 16.77
C GLY A 49 12.12 -10.22 18.11
N GLY A 50 10.79 -10.39 18.15
CA GLY A 50 10.05 -10.60 19.40
C GLY A 50 9.98 -9.36 20.29
N LYS A 51 10.17 -8.19 19.73
CA LYS A 51 10.07 -6.90 20.44
C LYS A 51 8.63 -6.59 20.83
N THR A 52 8.45 -5.65 21.75
CA THR A 52 7.14 -5.24 22.27
C THR A 52 6.70 -3.86 21.77
N SER A 53 7.60 -3.11 21.16
CA SER A 53 7.30 -1.79 20.63
C SER A 53 8.15 -1.48 19.39
N ARG A 54 7.65 -0.58 18.54
CA ARG A 54 8.34 -0.11 17.36
C ARG A 54 9.71 0.50 17.68
N LYS A 55 9.79 1.28 18.73
CA LYS A 55 11.03 1.99 19.17
C LYS A 55 12.17 1.06 19.56
N THR A 56 11.86 -0.19 19.91
CA THR A 56 12.87 -1.17 20.38
C THR A 56 13.43 -2.04 19.25
N LEU A 57 12.98 -1.84 18.01
CA LEU A 57 13.50 -2.58 16.85
C LEU A 57 14.98 -2.26 16.62
N ALA A 58 15.78 -3.29 16.34
CA ALA A 58 17.20 -3.22 16.03
C ALA A 58 17.47 -3.64 14.59
N ASP A 59 18.64 -3.35 14.04
CA ASP A 59 18.99 -3.63 12.63
C ASP A 59 18.83 -5.10 12.24
N GLU A 60 18.93 -6.01 13.18
CA GLU A 60 18.77 -7.45 12.97
C GLU A 60 17.29 -7.88 12.88
N ASP A 61 16.36 -6.98 13.25
CA ASP A 61 14.93 -7.24 13.30
C ASP A 61 14.29 -7.03 11.92
N THR A 62 14.79 -7.77 10.93
CA THR A 62 14.31 -7.77 9.55
C THR A 62 13.10 -8.70 9.37
N LEU A 63 12.45 -8.59 8.23
CA LEU A 63 11.31 -9.42 7.89
C LEU A 63 11.74 -10.86 7.61
N LYS A 64 11.28 -11.82 8.43
CA LYS A 64 11.62 -13.25 8.33
C LYS A 64 10.36 -14.09 8.08
N PRO A 65 10.47 -15.25 7.39
CA PRO A 65 9.36 -16.16 7.11
C PRO A 65 8.58 -16.59 8.36
N ILE A 66 9.24 -16.80 9.48
CA ILE A 66 8.62 -17.20 10.75
C ILE A 66 7.55 -16.21 11.26
N LEU A 67 7.68 -14.92 10.93
CA LEU A 67 6.71 -13.90 11.32
C LEU A 67 5.36 -14.09 10.62
N PHE A 68 5.39 -14.54 9.36
CA PHE A 68 4.19 -14.85 8.60
C PHE A 68 3.49 -16.11 9.10
N GLU A 69 4.25 -17.11 9.52
CA GLU A 69 3.67 -18.31 10.16
C GLU A 69 2.98 -17.94 11.49
N LYS A 70 3.59 -17.05 12.28
CA LYS A 70 2.95 -16.50 13.49
C LYS A 70 1.67 -15.74 13.15
N ALA A 71 1.71 -14.82 12.17
CA ALA A 71 0.54 -14.09 11.74
C ALA A 71 -0.57 -15.00 11.21
N ALA A 72 -0.22 -15.97 10.34
CA ALA A 72 -1.18 -16.94 9.83
C ALA A 72 -1.80 -17.81 10.96
N THR A 73 -1.03 -18.14 11.99
CA THR A 73 -1.52 -18.89 13.15
C THR A 73 -2.50 -18.05 13.96
N GLN A 74 -2.22 -16.76 14.19
CA GLN A 74 -3.15 -15.86 14.87
C GLN A 74 -4.45 -15.69 14.09
N LEU A 75 -4.39 -15.52 12.76
CA LEU A 75 -5.57 -15.43 11.91
C LEU A 75 -6.39 -16.72 11.92
N LYS A 76 -5.74 -17.89 11.91
CA LYS A 76 -6.40 -19.19 12.04
C LYS A 76 -7.07 -19.35 13.42
N ALA A 77 -6.39 -18.95 14.49
CA ALA A 77 -6.95 -18.99 15.85
C ALA A 77 -8.16 -18.05 16.02
N ALA A 78 -8.17 -16.93 15.31
CA ALA A 78 -9.31 -16.02 15.24
C ALA A 78 -10.43 -16.50 14.30
N ASN A 79 -10.30 -17.66 13.66
CA ASN A 79 -11.23 -18.17 12.63
C ASN A 79 -11.41 -17.20 11.46
N ALA A 80 -10.38 -16.45 11.08
CA ALA A 80 -10.42 -15.51 9.96
C ALA A 80 -10.66 -16.28 8.64
N PRO A 81 -11.69 -15.94 7.86
CA PRO A 81 -11.92 -16.55 6.57
C PRO A 81 -10.80 -16.16 5.59
N LYS A 82 -10.50 -17.08 4.68
CA LYS A 82 -9.42 -16.91 3.70
C LYS A 82 -9.93 -16.28 2.42
N ILE A 83 -9.05 -15.55 1.73
CA ILE A 83 -9.28 -14.99 0.40
C ILE A 83 -8.73 -16.00 -0.62
N ASN A 84 -9.60 -16.62 -1.43
CA ASN A 84 -9.20 -17.65 -2.41
C ASN A 84 -8.33 -18.77 -1.80
N GLY A 85 -8.66 -19.20 -0.58
CA GLY A 85 -7.96 -20.29 0.10
C GLY A 85 -6.66 -19.90 0.83
N CYS A 86 -6.24 -18.64 0.77
CA CYS A 86 -5.03 -18.10 1.39
C CYS A 86 -5.30 -16.79 2.14
N TYR A 87 -4.40 -16.38 3.00
CA TYR A 87 -4.32 -15.01 3.49
C TYR A 87 -3.47 -14.18 2.53
N VAL A 88 -3.62 -12.87 2.53
CA VAL A 88 -2.86 -11.98 1.67
C VAL A 88 -1.97 -11.09 2.52
N ALA A 89 -0.66 -11.08 2.22
CA ALA A 89 0.31 -10.19 2.82
C ALA A 89 0.69 -9.08 1.82
N ILE A 90 0.53 -7.84 2.22
CA ILE A 90 0.95 -6.66 1.45
C ILE A 90 2.29 -6.21 2.03
N ILE A 91 3.33 -6.26 1.21
CA ILE A 91 4.71 -5.98 1.62
C ILE A 91 5.33 -4.86 0.79
N ASN A 92 6.30 -4.17 1.39
CA ASN A 92 7.09 -3.17 0.69
C ASN A 92 8.25 -3.82 -0.09
N PRO A 93 8.71 -3.29 -1.25
CA PRO A 93 9.85 -3.80 -1.99
C PRO A 93 11.13 -3.99 -1.17
N TYR A 94 11.41 -3.10 -0.22
CA TYR A 94 12.58 -3.20 0.67
C TYR A 94 12.51 -4.44 1.57
N THR A 95 11.37 -4.69 2.19
CA THR A 95 11.15 -5.87 3.03
C THR A 95 10.95 -7.15 2.21
N SER A 96 10.48 -7.02 0.97
CA SER A 96 10.43 -8.10 -0.01
C SER A 96 11.84 -8.64 -0.31
N PHE A 97 12.83 -7.75 -0.44
CA PHE A 97 14.23 -8.15 -0.63
C PHE A 97 14.72 -9.02 0.54
N ASP A 98 14.46 -8.61 1.78
CA ASP A 98 14.86 -9.37 2.97
C ASP A 98 14.22 -10.76 3.01
N LEU A 99 12.93 -10.83 2.68
CA LEU A 99 12.19 -12.09 2.63
C LEU A 99 12.75 -13.03 1.57
N ARG A 100 13.00 -12.52 0.35
CA ARG A 100 13.49 -13.31 -0.79
C ARG A 100 14.93 -13.77 -0.65
N THR A 101 15.75 -13.07 0.14
CA THR A 101 17.14 -13.45 0.46
C THR A 101 17.22 -14.48 1.60
N SER A 102 16.14 -14.72 2.32
CA SER A 102 16.15 -15.70 3.41
C SER A 102 16.31 -17.14 2.86
N PRO A 103 17.14 -17.98 3.49
CA PRO A 103 17.35 -19.35 3.05
C PRO A 103 16.06 -20.18 3.00
N GLU A 104 15.18 -19.97 3.96
CA GLU A 104 13.89 -20.65 4.10
C GLU A 104 12.97 -20.35 2.90
N TRP A 105 12.97 -19.11 2.41
CA TRP A 105 12.22 -18.74 1.22
C TRP A 105 12.78 -19.42 -0.03
N ILE A 106 14.10 -19.42 -0.20
CA ILE A 106 14.78 -20.02 -1.35
C ILE A 106 14.51 -21.52 -1.42
N GLU A 107 14.54 -22.24 -0.29
CA GLU A 107 14.29 -23.68 -0.25
C GLU A 107 12.86 -24.02 -0.66
N VAL A 108 11.87 -23.31 -0.15
CA VAL A 108 10.45 -23.53 -0.49
C VAL A 108 10.18 -23.29 -1.97
N HIS A 109 10.78 -22.24 -2.55
CA HIS A 109 10.52 -21.84 -3.96
C HIS A 109 11.34 -22.62 -4.99
N LYS A 110 12.33 -23.40 -4.58
CA LYS A 110 13.03 -24.34 -5.50
C LYS A 110 12.11 -25.41 -6.09
N TYR A 111 11.05 -25.75 -5.39
CA TYR A 111 10.17 -26.89 -5.72
C TYR A 111 8.71 -26.50 -5.98
N ALA A 112 8.34 -25.24 -5.80
CA ALA A 112 6.97 -24.76 -5.95
C ALA A 112 6.82 -23.87 -7.19
N ASP A 113 6.10 -24.38 -8.19
CA ASP A 113 5.63 -23.60 -9.33
C ASP A 113 4.32 -22.92 -8.90
N THR A 114 4.37 -21.64 -8.54
CA THR A 114 3.20 -20.88 -8.12
C THR A 114 2.68 -20.03 -9.27
N THR A 115 1.46 -20.30 -9.70
CA THR A 115 0.78 -19.44 -10.68
C THR A 115 0.29 -18.17 -9.99
N PRO A 116 0.73 -16.97 -10.40
CA PRO A 116 0.27 -15.71 -9.82
C PRO A 116 -1.23 -15.51 -10.03
N ILE A 117 -1.97 -15.17 -8.98
CA ILE A 117 -3.40 -14.83 -9.06
C ILE A 117 -3.61 -13.32 -8.99
N PHE A 118 -2.72 -12.62 -8.28
CA PHE A 118 -2.77 -11.17 -8.10
C PHE A 118 -1.65 -10.47 -8.87
N GLN A 119 -1.94 -9.29 -9.37
CA GLN A 119 -0.91 -8.41 -9.92
C GLN A 119 0.08 -8.03 -8.82
N GLY A 120 1.40 -8.17 -9.08
CA GLY A 120 2.44 -7.93 -8.08
C GLY A 120 2.64 -9.08 -7.09
N GLU A 121 2.06 -10.26 -7.31
CA GLU A 121 2.32 -11.45 -6.51
C GLU A 121 3.73 -11.95 -6.73
N ILE A 122 4.48 -12.16 -5.64
CA ILE A 122 5.87 -12.66 -5.67
C ILE A 122 6.00 -14.10 -5.22
N GLY A 123 4.97 -14.67 -4.62
CA GLY A 123 4.97 -16.07 -4.17
C GLY A 123 4.02 -16.35 -3.02
N MET A 124 4.08 -17.56 -2.49
CA MET A 124 3.26 -18.03 -1.40
C MET A 124 4.07 -18.81 -0.38
N LEU A 125 3.86 -18.58 0.90
CA LEU A 125 4.45 -19.34 2.00
C LEU A 125 3.39 -19.62 3.08
N GLY A 126 3.26 -20.84 3.57
CA GLY A 126 2.40 -21.18 4.71
C GLY A 126 0.92 -20.81 4.56
N LYS A 127 0.36 -20.79 3.34
CA LYS A 127 -0.98 -20.28 3.01
C LYS A 127 -1.11 -18.74 3.10
N VAL A 128 -0.02 -18.02 3.05
CA VAL A 128 0.03 -16.56 2.89
C VAL A 128 0.58 -16.24 1.50
N ARG A 129 -0.16 -15.48 0.70
CA ARG A 129 0.28 -14.94 -0.59
C ARG A 129 0.86 -13.56 -0.39
N PHE A 130 1.95 -13.28 -1.08
CA PHE A 130 2.67 -12.03 -0.96
C PHE A 130 2.41 -11.15 -2.18
N VAL A 131 1.91 -9.96 -1.93
CA VAL A 131 1.69 -8.91 -2.94
C VAL A 131 2.61 -7.74 -2.60
N GLU A 132 3.43 -7.34 -3.57
CA GLU A 132 4.34 -6.22 -3.41
C GLU A 132 3.65 -4.90 -3.78
N SER A 133 3.81 -3.90 -2.93
CA SER A 133 3.32 -2.55 -3.17
C SER A 133 4.30 -1.51 -2.65
N THR A 134 4.64 -0.54 -3.49
CA THR A 134 5.47 0.61 -3.11
C THR A 134 4.76 1.52 -2.13
N GLU A 135 3.43 1.49 -2.12
CA GLU A 135 2.59 2.29 -1.23
C GLU A 135 2.37 1.63 0.14
N ALA A 136 2.99 0.47 0.43
CA ALA A 136 2.93 -0.13 1.77
C ALA A 136 3.50 0.84 2.82
N LYS A 137 2.80 0.98 3.97
CA LYS A 137 3.10 2.01 4.99
C LYS A 137 4.52 1.92 5.55
N ILE A 138 5.16 3.07 5.59
CA ILE A 138 6.48 3.27 6.19
C ILE A 138 6.35 4.35 7.26
N TRP A 139 6.88 4.11 8.45
CA TRP A 139 6.97 5.11 9.51
C TRP A 139 8.41 5.58 9.69
N LYS A 140 8.58 6.87 9.93
CA LYS A 140 9.83 7.50 10.33
C LYS A 140 9.50 8.67 11.25
N ASP A 141 8.93 8.35 12.40
CA ASP A 141 8.48 9.30 13.40
C ASP A 141 9.16 9.04 14.76
N GLU A 142 8.80 9.81 15.77
CA GLU A 142 9.35 9.68 17.13
C GLU A 142 9.10 8.31 17.79
N THR A 143 8.16 7.51 17.22
CA THR A 143 7.88 6.14 17.69
C THR A 143 8.81 5.11 17.09
N CYS A 144 9.59 5.48 16.06
CA CYS A 144 10.59 4.65 15.41
C CYS A 144 11.95 4.72 16.13
N PRO A 145 12.84 3.74 15.89
CA PRO A 145 14.24 3.87 16.30
C PRO A 145 14.87 5.09 15.63
N GLU A 146 15.79 5.76 16.32
CA GLU A 146 16.38 7.00 15.86
C GLU A 146 17.01 6.88 14.47
N GLY A 147 16.55 7.72 13.54
CA GLY A 147 17.04 7.76 12.15
C GLY A 147 16.65 6.58 11.27
N LYS A 148 15.77 5.66 11.71
CA LYS A 148 15.42 4.45 10.97
C LYS A 148 13.96 4.42 10.57
N ALA A 149 13.71 3.96 9.33
CA ALA A 149 12.39 3.72 8.82
C ALA A 149 11.89 2.32 9.24
N VAL A 150 10.66 2.26 9.74
CA VAL A 150 9.99 1.00 10.09
C VAL A 150 8.94 0.69 9.04
N PHE A 151 9.03 -0.51 8.49
CA PHE A 151 8.14 -0.98 7.43
C PHE A 151 6.98 -1.76 8.00
N SER A 152 5.81 -1.50 7.45
CA SER A 152 4.57 -2.22 7.76
C SER A 152 4.28 -3.27 6.72
N THR A 153 4.15 -4.50 7.16
CA THR A 153 3.60 -5.58 6.35
C THR A 153 2.23 -5.95 6.89
N LEU A 154 1.19 -5.84 6.07
CA LEU A 154 -0.17 -6.16 6.45
C LEU A 154 -0.54 -7.57 6.00
N VAL A 155 -0.94 -8.44 6.92
CA VAL A 155 -1.49 -9.78 6.62
C VAL A 155 -2.98 -9.75 6.89
N VAL A 156 -3.78 -9.96 5.85
CA VAL A 156 -5.23 -9.78 5.90
C VAL A 156 -5.99 -11.05 5.51
N GLY A 157 -7.07 -11.30 6.22
CA GLY A 157 -8.11 -12.26 5.87
C GLY A 157 -9.30 -11.59 5.19
N LEU A 158 -10.26 -12.38 4.76
CA LEU A 158 -11.50 -11.87 4.19
C LEU A 158 -12.31 -11.11 5.27
N ASN A 159 -12.96 -10.01 4.89
CA ASN A 159 -13.75 -9.15 5.77
C ASN A 159 -12.97 -8.47 6.91
N ALA A 160 -11.64 -8.37 6.81
CA ALA A 160 -10.83 -7.65 7.79
C ALA A 160 -11.17 -6.15 7.80
N TYR A 161 -11.36 -5.56 6.62
CA TYR A 161 -11.73 -4.16 6.46
C TYR A 161 -12.74 -3.98 5.32
N ALA A 162 -13.37 -2.84 5.27
CA ALA A 162 -14.26 -2.44 4.18
C ALA A 162 -13.96 -1.01 3.72
N THR A 163 -14.28 -0.76 2.47
CA THR A 163 -14.26 0.57 1.86
C THR A 163 -15.68 0.96 1.47
N THR A 164 -16.01 2.25 1.56
CA THR A 164 -17.31 2.73 1.12
C THR A 164 -17.37 2.81 -0.40
N LYS A 165 -18.52 2.43 -0.95
CA LYS A 165 -18.89 2.68 -2.33
C LYS A 165 -20.19 3.48 -2.31
N VAL A 166 -20.07 4.79 -2.55
CA VAL A 166 -21.22 5.70 -2.61
C VAL A 166 -21.67 5.80 -4.05
N GLU A 167 -22.96 5.65 -4.30
CA GLU A 167 -23.54 5.86 -5.62
C GLU A 167 -23.31 7.32 -6.06
N GLY A 168 -22.76 7.52 -7.27
CA GLY A 168 -22.33 8.85 -7.75
C GLY A 168 -21.06 9.42 -7.10
N GLY A 169 -20.49 8.76 -6.08
CA GLY A 169 -19.28 9.19 -5.38
C GLY A 169 -17.98 8.53 -5.85
N GLY A 170 -18.00 7.78 -6.94
CA GLY A 170 -16.82 7.19 -7.53
C GLY A 170 -15.83 8.25 -8.05
N LEU A 171 -14.65 7.80 -8.46
CA LEU A 171 -13.65 8.69 -9.07
C LEU A 171 -14.22 9.30 -10.35
N GLN A 172 -14.26 10.64 -10.40
CA GLN A 172 -14.69 11.43 -11.54
C GLN A 172 -13.57 12.38 -11.93
N THR A 173 -13.07 12.24 -13.14
CA THR A 173 -12.15 13.22 -13.74
C THR A 173 -12.97 14.31 -14.41
N ILE A 174 -12.63 15.56 -14.14
CA ILE A 174 -13.31 16.76 -14.64
C ILE A 174 -12.31 17.54 -15.45
N VAL A 175 -12.57 17.63 -16.76
CA VAL A 175 -11.77 18.44 -17.67
C VAL A 175 -12.63 19.62 -18.15
N LYS A 176 -12.20 20.83 -17.89
CA LYS A 176 -12.79 22.06 -18.42
C LYS A 176 -11.81 22.69 -19.39
N GLN A 177 -12.18 22.70 -20.65
CA GLN A 177 -11.37 23.33 -21.70
C GLN A 177 -11.51 24.86 -21.65
N LEU A 178 -10.66 25.55 -22.41
CA LEU A 178 -10.73 26.99 -22.59
C LEU A 178 -12.16 27.44 -22.92
N GLY A 179 -12.63 28.51 -22.29
CA GLY A 179 -14.00 29.00 -22.46
C GLY A 179 -15.07 28.31 -21.67
N SER A 180 -14.73 27.28 -20.90
CA SER A 180 -15.70 26.62 -20.01
C SER A 180 -15.58 27.13 -18.58
N GLY A 181 -16.67 27.65 -18.03
CA GLY A 181 -16.72 28.12 -16.64
C GLY A 181 -16.79 29.66 -16.52
N GLN A 182 -16.21 30.21 -15.44
CA GLN A 182 -16.26 31.65 -15.14
C GLN A 182 -14.99 32.39 -15.64
N ASP A 183 -14.45 31.99 -16.78
CA ASP A 183 -13.32 32.68 -17.41
C ASP A 183 -13.76 33.43 -18.65
N PRO A 184 -14.06 34.75 -18.54
CA PRO A 184 -14.59 35.54 -19.64
C PRO A 184 -13.58 35.78 -20.76
N LEU A 185 -12.30 35.60 -20.51
CA LEU A 185 -11.25 35.79 -21.50
C LEU A 185 -10.75 34.50 -22.17
N ASN A 186 -11.32 33.35 -21.77
CA ASN A 186 -10.95 32.03 -22.29
C ASN A 186 -9.45 31.69 -22.17
N GLN A 187 -8.83 32.15 -21.08
CA GLN A 187 -7.38 31.99 -20.86
C GLN A 187 -6.97 30.78 -20.04
N ARG A 188 -7.95 30.02 -19.49
CA ARG A 188 -7.68 28.95 -18.55
C ARG A 188 -8.39 27.66 -18.91
N ALA A 189 -7.64 26.58 -18.96
CA ALA A 189 -8.17 25.22 -18.94
C ALA A 189 -7.88 24.61 -17.58
N THR A 190 -8.81 23.83 -17.02
CA THR A 190 -8.61 23.17 -15.72
C THR A 190 -8.88 21.68 -15.80
N VAL A 191 -7.99 20.90 -15.22
CA VAL A 191 -8.12 19.47 -15.04
C VAL A 191 -8.09 19.14 -13.56
N GLY A 192 -9.02 18.37 -13.09
CA GLY A 192 -9.12 17.96 -11.70
C GLY A 192 -9.90 16.66 -11.55
N TRP A 193 -9.87 16.09 -10.36
CA TRP A 193 -10.68 14.93 -10.01
C TRP A 193 -11.35 15.12 -8.68
N LYS A 194 -12.43 14.36 -8.47
CA LYS A 194 -13.12 14.25 -7.18
C LYS A 194 -13.54 12.81 -6.94
N ALA A 195 -13.52 12.40 -5.68
CA ALA A 195 -14.04 11.11 -5.24
C ALA A 195 -14.52 11.20 -3.79
N ILE A 196 -15.42 10.29 -3.41
CA ILE A 196 -15.83 10.08 -2.02
C ILE A 196 -15.39 8.66 -1.65
N LYS A 197 -14.43 8.54 -0.74
CA LYS A 197 -13.92 7.25 -0.26
C LYS A 197 -13.56 7.35 1.21
N THR A 198 -13.91 6.32 1.94
CA THR A 198 -13.40 6.06 3.29
C THR A 198 -13.19 4.56 3.46
N ALA A 199 -12.33 4.19 4.38
CA ALA A 199 -12.09 2.81 4.76
C ALA A 199 -12.19 2.66 6.27
N LYS A 200 -12.59 1.49 6.73
CA LYS A 200 -12.66 1.17 8.15
C LYS A 200 -12.37 -0.31 8.39
N ILE A 201 -11.66 -0.59 9.46
CA ILE A 201 -11.46 -1.95 9.96
C ILE A 201 -12.82 -2.47 10.46
N LEU A 202 -13.22 -3.65 9.99
CA LEU A 202 -14.46 -4.31 10.40
C LEU A 202 -14.20 -5.27 11.55
N VAL A 203 -13.21 -6.14 11.41
CA VAL A 203 -12.89 -7.17 12.38
C VAL A 203 -11.38 -7.15 12.64
N GLU A 204 -10.99 -6.54 13.74
CA GLU A 204 -9.59 -6.36 14.12
C GLU A 204 -8.78 -7.68 14.16
N PRO A 205 -9.28 -8.81 14.71
CA PRO A 205 -8.55 -10.08 14.72
C PRO A 205 -8.33 -10.72 13.34
N TYR A 206 -8.98 -10.22 12.27
CA TYR A 206 -8.85 -10.77 10.92
C TYR A 206 -7.70 -10.13 10.12
N MET A 207 -6.95 -9.28 10.77
CA MET A 207 -5.75 -8.68 10.20
C MET A 207 -4.62 -8.63 11.24
N VAL A 208 -3.40 -8.76 10.76
CA VAL A 208 -2.19 -8.66 11.58
C VAL A 208 -1.21 -7.75 10.86
N ARG A 209 -0.67 -6.78 11.58
CA ARG A 209 0.38 -5.91 11.10
C ARG A 209 1.73 -6.40 11.63
N ILE A 210 2.67 -6.66 10.75
CA ILE A 210 4.05 -6.99 11.11
C ILE A 210 4.88 -5.74 10.90
N GLU A 211 5.63 -5.33 11.92
CA GLU A 211 6.54 -4.21 11.85
C GLU A 211 7.99 -4.71 11.93
N SER A 212 8.80 -4.32 10.95
CA SER A 212 10.20 -4.72 10.83
C SER A 212 11.05 -3.60 10.26
N LEU A 213 12.36 -3.69 10.46
CA LEU A 213 13.34 -2.93 9.69
C LEU A 213 13.66 -3.68 8.39
N SER A 214 14.47 -3.07 7.51
CA SER A 214 15.00 -3.71 6.31
C SER A 214 16.53 -3.64 6.31
N ALA A 215 17.16 -4.74 5.94
CA ALA A 215 18.60 -4.78 5.73
C ALA A 215 19.05 -4.03 4.46
N TYR A 216 18.14 -3.80 3.50
CA TYR A 216 18.45 -3.10 2.27
C TYR A 216 18.69 -1.59 2.51
N SER A 217 17.83 -0.94 3.25
CA SER A 217 17.97 0.48 3.60
C SER A 217 17.21 0.81 4.87
N ALA A 218 17.88 1.49 5.79
CA ALA A 218 17.28 2.05 7.00
C ALA A 218 16.80 3.51 6.78
N ASP A 219 17.32 4.20 5.76
CA ASP A 219 17.07 5.61 5.50
C ASP A 219 16.11 5.80 4.32
N VAL A 220 14.85 5.49 4.57
CA VAL A 220 13.75 5.70 3.62
C VAL A 220 12.78 6.69 4.25
N GLU A 221 12.19 7.56 3.45
CA GLU A 221 11.21 8.52 3.94
C GLU A 221 9.85 7.85 4.21
N ALA A 222 9.12 8.39 5.20
CA ALA A 222 7.75 7.96 5.50
C ALA A 222 6.80 8.33 4.35
N ASN A 223 5.76 7.52 4.17
CA ASN A 223 4.74 7.73 3.14
C ASN A 223 3.32 7.80 3.70
#